data_139553d716e148c45b1dbc120201a9e1
#
_entry.id   139553d716e148c45b1dbc120201a9e1
#
_cell.length_a   1.000
_cell.length_b   1.000
_cell.length_c   1.000
_cell.angle_alpha   90.00
_cell.angle_beta   90.00
_cell.angle_gamma   90.00
#
_symmetry.space_group_name_H-M   'P 1'
#
loop_
_entity.id
_entity.type
_entity.pdbx_description
1 polymer ?
#
loop_
_entity_poly.entity_id
_entity_poly.type
_entity_poly.pdbx_seq_one_letter_code
_entity_poly.pdbx_strand_id
1 'polypeptide(L)' 'MALTIEQAMEHGLASHREGNLQEAERLYRVILKIQPGHPGANHNLGLIAVSAS' A
#
# COMPACT_ATOMS: atom_id res chain seq x y z
N MET A 1 -0.82 -9.12 -17.04
CA MET A 1 -1.14 -7.68 -17.11
C MET A 1 -0.64 -6.99 -15.85
N ALA A 2 0.16 -5.95 -16.02
CA ALA A 2 0.76 -5.26 -14.87
C ALA A 2 -0.24 -4.29 -14.26
N LEU A 3 -0.23 -4.19 -12.92
CA LEU A 3 -1.01 -3.18 -12.23
C LEU A 3 -0.38 -1.81 -12.44
N THR A 4 -1.21 -0.81 -12.67
CA THR A 4 -0.74 0.57 -12.62
C THR A 4 -0.56 0.97 -11.16
N ILE A 5 0.17 2.05 -10.93
CA ILE A 5 0.32 2.56 -9.55
C ILE A 5 -1.03 2.91 -8.95
N GLU A 6 -1.93 3.50 -9.76
CA GLU A 6 -3.27 3.82 -9.28
C GLU A 6 -4.05 2.57 -8.87
N GLN A 7 -3.96 1.52 -9.70
CA GLN A 7 -4.63 0.25 -9.37
C GLN A 7 -4.04 -0.37 -8.12
N ALA A 8 -2.71 -0.34 -7.97
CA ALA A 8 -2.06 -0.86 -6.78
C ALA A 8 -2.50 -0.10 -5.54
N MET A 9 -2.63 1.22 -5.63
CA MET A 9 -3.13 2.03 -4.52
C MET A 9 -4.56 1.66 -4.15
N GLU A 10 -5.43 1.49 -5.15
CA GLU A 10 -6.82 1.09 -4.90
C GLU A 10 -6.89 -0.26 -4.21
N HIS A 11 -6.11 -1.22 -4.69
CA HIS A 11 -6.07 -2.56 -4.09
C HIS A 11 -5.51 -2.51 -2.68
N GLY A 12 -4.47 -1.70 -2.47
CA GLY A 12 -3.89 -1.53 -1.14
C GLY A 12 -4.88 -0.93 -0.16
N LEU A 13 -5.61 0.09 -0.57
CA LEU A 13 -6.61 0.72 0.26
C LEU A 13 -7.75 -0.24 0.58
N ALA A 14 -8.22 -1.00 -0.41
CA ALA A 14 -9.27 -1.97 -0.20
C ALA A 14 -8.83 -3.06 0.77
N SER A 15 -7.61 -3.58 0.60
CA SER A 15 -7.07 -4.61 1.49
C SER A 15 -6.95 -4.07 2.93
N HIS A 16 -6.47 -2.84 3.08
CA HIS A 16 -6.34 -2.20 4.38
C HIS A 16 -7.70 -2.10 5.06
N ARG A 17 -8.70 -1.66 4.30
CA ARG A 17 -10.06 -1.50 4.81
C ARG A 17 -10.66 -2.82 5.26
N GLU A 18 -10.33 -3.90 4.57
CA GLU A 18 -10.80 -5.25 4.89
C GLU A 18 -10.02 -5.89 6.05
N GLY A 19 -9.01 -5.20 6.56
CA GLY A 19 -8.17 -5.75 7.62
C GLY A 19 -7.07 -6.67 7.12
N ASN A 20 -6.90 -6.80 5.80
CA ASN A 20 -5.84 -7.62 5.22
C ASN A 20 -4.56 -6.78 5.13
N LEU A 21 -3.92 -6.58 6.27
CA LEU A 21 -2.79 -5.67 6.37
C LEU A 21 -1.56 -6.17 5.64
N GLN A 22 -1.35 -7.49 5.60
CA GLN A 22 -0.20 -8.06 4.89
C GLN A 22 -0.27 -7.76 3.39
N GLU A 23 -1.44 -7.93 2.80
CA GLU A 23 -1.61 -7.67 1.39
C GLU A 23 -1.50 -6.17 1.10
N ALA A 24 -2.07 -5.32 1.96
CA ALA A 24 -1.95 -3.88 1.80
C ALA A 24 -0.48 -3.45 1.86
N GLU A 25 0.27 -3.98 2.82
CA GLU A 25 1.68 -3.67 2.97
C GLU A 25 2.45 -4.07 1.72
N ARG A 26 2.18 -5.26 1.21
CA ARG A 26 2.85 -5.76 0.02
C ARG A 26 2.63 -4.82 -1.17
N LEU A 27 1.38 -4.38 -1.36
CA LEU A 27 1.04 -3.50 -2.46
C LEU A 27 1.70 -2.14 -2.33
N TYR A 28 1.71 -1.57 -1.12
CA TYR A 28 2.36 -0.27 -0.91
C TYR A 28 3.86 -0.37 -1.12
N ARG A 29 4.49 -1.47 -0.72
CA ARG A 29 5.92 -1.67 -0.95
C ARG A 29 6.25 -1.78 -2.44
N VAL A 30 5.38 -2.43 -3.22
CA VAL A 30 5.55 -2.49 -4.67
C VAL A 30 5.51 -1.08 -5.26
N ILE A 31 4.57 -0.27 -4.82
CA ILE A 31 4.48 1.12 -5.29
C ILE A 31 5.75 1.89 -4.96
N LEU A 32 6.25 1.75 -3.74
CA LEU A 32 7.45 2.47 -3.30
C LEU A 32 8.71 1.99 -3.99
N LYS A 33 8.70 0.76 -4.50
CA LYS A 33 9.81 0.26 -5.30
C LYS A 33 9.91 1.00 -6.63
N ILE A 34 8.76 1.36 -7.19
CA ILE A 34 8.67 2.06 -8.47
C ILE A 34 8.78 3.57 -8.25
N GLN A 35 8.10 4.09 -7.22
CA GLN A 35 8.09 5.51 -6.88
C GLN A 35 8.37 5.69 -5.39
N PRO A 36 9.65 5.74 -4.99
CA PRO A 36 9.99 5.85 -3.56
C PRO A 36 9.40 7.07 -2.85
N GLY A 37 9.10 8.12 -3.60
CA GLY A 37 8.53 9.34 -3.04
C GLY A 37 7.00 9.38 -3.06
N HIS A 38 6.33 8.28 -3.40
CA HIS A 38 4.87 8.29 -3.51
C HIS A 38 4.23 8.61 -2.14
N PRO A 39 3.57 9.78 -2.00
CA PRO A 39 3.10 10.21 -0.68
C PRO A 39 2.00 9.32 -0.11
N GLY A 40 1.07 8.87 -0.96
CA GLY A 40 -0.02 8.01 -0.50
C GLY A 40 0.48 6.68 0.03
N ALA A 41 1.41 6.04 -0.69
CA ALA A 41 1.95 4.75 -0.27
C ALA A 41 2.77 4.90 1.00
N ASN A 42 3.59 5.94 1.11
CA ASN A 42 4.37 6.21 2.32
C ASN A 42 3.46 6.43 3.52
N HIS A 43 2.44 7.26 3.34
CA HIS A 43 1.51 7.58 4.42
C HIS A 43 0.76 6.32 4.89
N ASN A 44 0.22 5.57 3.95
CA ASN A 44 -0.60 4.41 4.29
C ASN A 44 0.24 3.27 4.85
N LEU A 45 1.46 3.09 4.37
CA LEU A 45 2.36 2.10 4.96
C LEU A 45 2.70 2.47 6.39
N GLY A 46 2.88 3.77 6.67
CA GLY A 46 3.09 4.24 8.03
C GLY A 46 1.92 3.93 8.94
N LEU A 47 0.70 4.10 8.44
CA LEU A 47 -0.50 3.77 9.21
C LEU A 47 -0.57 2.28 9.55
N ILE A 48 -0.20 1.43 8.60
CA ILE A 48 -0.17 -0.01 8.83
C ILE A 48 0.86 -0.35 9.92
N ALA A 49 2.03 0.25 9.84
CA ALA A 49 3.08 0.00 10.84
C ALA A 49 2.61 0.37 12.25
N VAL A 50 1.91 1.49 12.38
CA VAL A 50 1.36 1.91 13.67
C VAL A 50 0.28 0.93 14.14
N SER A 51 -0.58 0.48 13.23
CA SER A 51 -1.66 -0.43 13.57
C SER A 51 -1.15 -1.81 13.97
N ALA A 52 -0.02 -2.23 13.41
CA ALA A 52 0.53 -3.57 13.64
C ALA A 52 1.41 -3.66 14.89
N SER A 53 1.81 -2.53 15.45
CA SER A 53 2.72 -2.53 16.60
C SER A 53 2.02 -2.68 17.95
#